data_c43588a999bd414a420843bb9019f155
#
_entry.id   c43588a999bd414a420843bb9019f155
#
_cell.length_a   1.000
_cell.length_b   1.000
_cell.length_c   1.000
_cell.angle_alpha   90.00
_cell.angle_beta   90.00
_cell.angle_gamma   90.00
#
_symmetry.space_group_name_H-M   'P 1'
#
loop_
_entity.id
_entity.type
_entity.pdbx_description
1 polymer ?
#
loop_
_entity_poly.entity_id
_entity_poly.type
_entity_poly.pdbx_seq_one_letter_code
_entity_poly.pdbx_strand_id
1 'polypeptide(L)'
;GGAYSLIGADDLSESDRDALLQLCREKLDAFRAKRGDEAFAHRSRHRTAISGSIRYRVFTRAKGRCECCGAHEHQAALEVDHIIPKNHGGSDDISNFQALCFRCNAGKRDSDSTDFREVLKSYGHREEGCLFCELQTSDRMLLRNELAVCIADAYPVTEAHSLVIPCRHVADGMALHQPEWNAVTSLLKQRRHDLEMADASISGF
;
A
#
# COMPACT_ATOMS: atom_id res chain seq x y z
N GLY A 1 29.32 -11.91 8.26
CA GLY A 1 28.81 -12.76 9.33
C GLY A 1 27.78 -11.98 10.14
N GLY A 2 26.50 -12.33 10.04
CA GLY A 2 25.46 -11.76 10.88
C GLY A 2 25.41 -12.51 12.20
N ALA A 3 25.31 -11.81 13.32
CA ALA A 3 25.00 -12.41 14.61
C ALA A 3 23.48 -12.62 14.66
N TYR A 4 23.07 -13.82 14.98
CA TYR A 4 21.67 -14.15 15.24
C TYR A 4 21.50 -14.29 16.76
N SER A 5 20.53 -13.59 17.33
CA SER A 5 20.12 -13.77 18.71
C SER A 5 18.82 -14.55 18.77
N LEU A 6 18.77 -15.60 19.58
CA LEU A 6 17.56 -16.35 19.87
C LEU A 6 16.98 -15.83 21.19
N ILE A 7 15.81 -15.22 21.13
CA ILE A 7 15.10 -14.75 22.33
C ILE A 7 14.51 -15.96 23.05
N GLY A 8 14.77 -16.11 24.35
CA GLY A 8 14.30 -17.27 25.15
C GLY A 8 15.24 -18.48 25.14
N ALA A 9 16.47 -18.32 24.63
CA ALA A 9 17.47 -19.41 24.63
C ALA A 9 18.32 -19.50 25.91
N ASP A 10 18.13 -18.58 26.85
CA ASP A 10 18.93 -18.52 28.07
C ASP A 10 18.70 -19.72 29.00
N ASP A 11 17.52 -20.34 28.90
CA ASP A 11 17.14 -21.52 29.70
C ASP A 11 17.44 -22.86 29.01
N LEU A 12 18.02 -22.87 27.81
CA LEU A 12 18.36 -24.08 27.07
C LEU A 12 19.66 -24.71 27.64
N SER A 13 19.65 -26.04 27.83
CA SER A 13 20.88 -26.75 28.14
C SER A 13 21.88 -26.68 27.01
N GLU A 14 23.18 -26.92 27.30
CA GLU A 14 24.23 -26.88 26.27
C GLU A 14 23.95 -27.92 25.16
N SER A 15 23.43 -29.08 25.52
CA SER A 15 23.01 -30.13 24.59
C SER A 15 21.86 -29.67 23.68
N ASP A 16 20.87 -28.95 24.21
CA ASP A 16 19.74 -28.45 23.41
C ASP A 16 20.17 -27.32 22.45
N ARG A 17 21.13 -26.49 22.89
CA ARG A 17 21.73 -25.46 22.02
C ARG A 17 22.47 -26.10 20.85
N ASP A 18 23.27 -27.13 21.10
CA ASP A 18 23.99 -27.85 20.04
C ASP A 18 23.03 -28.55 19.09
N ALA A 19 21.99 -29.22 19.60
CA ALA A 19 20.95 -29.82 18.76
C ALA A 19 20.23 -28.79 17.88
N LEU A 20 19.91 -27.62 18.42
CA LEU A 20 19.29 -26.51 17.67
C LEU A 20 20.21 -25.96 16.59
N LEU A 21 21.50 -25.78 16.91
CA LEU A 21 22.50 -25.34 15.94
C LEU A 21 22.68 -26.35 14.82
N GLN A 22 22.67 -27.63 15.13
CA GLN A 22 22.75 -28.72 14.16
C GLN A 22 21.52 -28.70 13.23
N LEU A 23 20.32 -28.58 13.77
CA LEU A 23 19.09 -28.46 13.00
C LEU A 23 19.10 -27.24 12.06
N CYS A 24 19.60 -26.10 12.53
CA CYS A 24 19.75 -24.89 11.72
C CYS A 24 20.72 -25.11 10.55
N ARG A 25 21.85 -25.78 10.78
CA ARG A 25 22.82 -26.14 9.75
C ARG A 25 22.20 -27.05 8.69
N GLU A 26 21.51 -28.12 9.11
CA GLU A 26 20.84 -29.05 8.19
C GLU A 26 19.78 -28.36 7.33
N LYS A 27 18.97 -27.47 7.93
CA LYS A 27 17.99 -26.68 7.17
C LYS A 27 18.64 -25.72 6.18
N LEU A 28 19.76 -25.11 6.56
CA LEU A 28 20.52 -24.21 5.69
C LEU A 28 21.14 -24.98 4.51
N ASP A 29 21.72 -26.14 4.79
CA ASP A 29 22.34 -26.98 3.76
C ASP A 29 21.29 -27.55 2.78
N ALA A 30 20.15 -28.01 3.31
CA ALA A 30 19.02 -28.44 2.47
C ALA A 30 18.48 -27.29 1.59
N PHE A 31 18.44 -26.06 2.12
CA PHE A 31 18.04 -24.90 1.34
C PHE A 31 19.07 -24.54 0.27
N ARG A 32 20.37 -24.61 0.59
CA ARG A 32 21.47 -24.42 -0.37
C ARG A 32 21.44 -25.46 -1.49
N ALA A 33 21.27 -26.74 -1.12
CA ALA A 33 21.17 -27.83 -2.09
C ALA A 33 20.00 -27.63 -3.07
N LYS A 34 18.89 -27.07 -2.59
CA LYS A 34 17.70 -26.85 -3.41
C LYS A 34 17.81 -25.61 -4.31
N ARG A 35 18.53 -24.56 -3.90
CA ARG A 35 18.57 -23.26 -4.60
C ARG A 35 19.95 -22.86 -5.14
N GLY A 36 20.99 -23.63 -4.85
CA GLY A 36 22.37 -23.31 -5.23
C GLY A 36 22.99 -22.21 -4.35
N ASP A 37 24.32 -22.22 -4.25
CA ASP A 37 25.07 -21.19 -3.50
C ASP A 37 24.95 -19.79 -4.11
N GLU A 38 24.67 -19.70 -5.40
CA GLU A 38 24.46 -18.43 -6.10
C GLU A 38 23.28 -17.62 -5.54
N ALA A 39 22.21 -18.28 -5.04
CA ALA A 39 21.09 -17.62 -4.42
C ALA A 39 21.48 -16.85 -3.13
N PHE A 40 22.53 -17.29 -2.45
CA PHE A 40 23.09 -16.61 -1.27
C PHE A 40 24.14 -15.55 -1.66
N ALA A 41 24.96 -15.83 -2.66
CA ALA A 41 25.98 -14.89 -3.15
C ALA A 41 25.32 -13.63 -3.73
N HIS A 42 24.20 -13.77 -4.43
CA HIS A 42 23.46 -12.66 -5.03
C HIS A 42 22.78 -11.78 -3.98
N ARG A 43 22.21 -12.35 -2.91
CA ARG A 43 21.56 -11.60 -1.86
C ARG A 43 22.50 -10.73 -1.01
N SER A 44 23.74 -11.17 -0.79
CA SER A 44 24.68 -10.47 0.09
C SER A 44 25.51 -9.40 -0.63
N ARG A 45 25.77 -9.56 -1.93
CA ARG A 45 26.72 -8.72 -2.67
C ARG A 45 26.14 -7.40 -3.23
N HIS A 46 24.79 -7.24 -3.32
CA HIS A 46 24.20 -6.13 -4.06
C HIS A 46 23.09 -5.35 -3.32
N ARG A 47 22.92 -5.53 -2.01
CA ARG A 47 22.09 -4.63 -1.23
C ARG A 47 22.89 -3.42 -0.78
N THR A 48 23.12 -2.49 -1.69
CA THR A 48 23.47 -1.12 -1.30
C THR A 48 22.27 -0.55 -0.55
N ALA A 49 22.49 -0.12 0.69
CA ALA A 49 21.42 0.50 1.46
C ALA A 49 20.95 1.76 0.73
N ILE A 50 19.66 1.84 0.46
CA ILE A 50 19.05 3.02 -0.17
C ILE A 50 19.26 4.20 0.80
N SER A 51 19.89 5.28 0.31
CA SER A 51 20.23 6.45 1.14
C SER A 51 18.97 7.10 1.72
N GLY A 52 19.11 7.72 2.90
CA GLY A 52 18.02 8.44 3.55
C GLY A 52 17.42 9.54 2.66
N SER A 53 18.25 10.21 1.86
CA SER A 53 17.80 11.25 0.92
C SER A 53 16.93 10.69 -0.21
N ILE A 54 17.25 9.52 -0.74
CA ILE A 54 16.42 8.83 -1.74
C ILE A 54 15.10 8.39 -1.11
N ARG A 55 15.13 7.77 0.08
CA ARG A 55 13.91 7.38 0.82
C ARG A 55 12.98 8.58 1.04
N TYR A 56 13.52 9.69 1.51
CA TYR A 56 12.76 10.91 1.72
C TYR A 56 12.08 11.40 0.43
N ARG A 57 12.82 11.46 -0.69
CA ARG A 57 12.28 11.90 -1.98
C ARG A 57 11.19 10.96 -2.51
N VAL A 58 11.35 9.64 -2.36
CA VAL A 58 10.36 8.65 -2.78
C VAL A 58 9.08 8.80 -1.93
N PHE A 59 9.20 8.92 -0.61
CA PHE A 59 8.02 9.06 0.26
C PHE A 59 7.33 10.41 0.10
N THR A 60 8.08 11.50 -0.13
CA THR A 60 7.51 12.82 -0.43
C THR A 60 6.72 12.80 -1.74
N ARG A 61 7.27 12.18 -2.80
CA ARG A 61 6.55 11.99 -4.07
C ARG A 61 5.26 11.18 -3.88
N ALA A 62 5.32 10.13 -3.09
CA ALA A 62 4.18 9.28 -2.76
C ALA A 62 3.22 9.91 -1.73
N LYS A 63 3.49 11.15 -1.26
CA LYS A 63 2.70 11.86 -0.24
C LYS A 63 2.50 11.05 1.05
N GLY A 64 3.53 10.28 1.47
CA GLY A 64 3.45 9.41 2.63
C GLY A 64 2.47 8.24 2.48
N ARG A 65 2.16 7.82 1.26
CA ARG A 65 1.23 6.72 0.98
C ARG A 65 1.87 5.58 0.22
N CYS A 66 1.35 4.38 0.45
CA CYS A 66 1.64 3.22 -0.38
C CYS A 66 1.07 3.43 -1.79
N GLU A 67 1.91 3.40 -2.82
CA GLU A 67 1.49 3.62 -4.21
C GLU A 67 0.62 2.45 -4.75
N CYS A 68 0.62 1.28 -4.06
CA CYS A 68 -0.22 0.13 -4.40
C CYS A 68 -1.62 0.19 -3.74
N CYS A 69 -1.70 0.33 -2.41
CA CYS A 69 -2.98 0.22 -1.68
C CYS A 69 -3.45 1.52 -1.03
N GLY A 70 -2.70 2.62 -1.16
CA GLY A 70 -3.04 3.92 -0.60
C GLY A 70 -2.90 4.05 0.92
N ALA A 71 -2.48 3.01 1.64
CA ALA A 71 -2.29 3.08 3.10
C ALA A 71 -1.27 4.17 3.47
N HIS A 72 -1.65 5.04 4.41
CA HIS A 72 -0.78 6.12 4.87
C HIS A 72 0.31 5.59 5.81
N GLU A 73 1.45 6.28 5.90
CA GLU A 73 2.59 5.91 6.77
C GLU A 73 2.22 5.77 8.26
N HIS A 74 1.15 6.45 8.72
CA HIS A 74 0.62 6.27 10.07
C HIS A 74 -0.16 4.97 10.26
N GLN A 75 -0.59 4.32 9.18
CA GLN A 75 -1.35 3.07 9.19
C GLN A 75 -0.47 1.85 8.95
N ALA A 76 0.60 2.03 8.18
CA ALA A 76 1.54 0.95 7.83
C ALA A 76 2.91 1.53 7.48
N ALA A 77 3.97 0.90 7.96
CA ALA A 77 5.33 1.28 7.63
C ALA A 77 5.54 1.23 6.12
N LEU A 78 6.11 2.32 5.56
CA LEU A 78 6.46 2.41 4.15
C LEU A 78 7.90 1.99 3.92
N GLU A 79 8.10 1.30 2.81
CA GLU A 79 9.40 0.83 2.31
C GLU A 79 9.61 1.35 0.89
N VAL A 80 10.87 1.58 0.53
CA VAL A 80 11.25 1.86 -0.86
C VAL A 80 11.49 0.53 -1.55
N ASP A 81 10.75 0.28 -2.60
CA ASP A 81 10.83 -0.91 -3.42
C ASP A 81 11.33 -0.60 -4.83
N HIS A 82 12.04 -1.55 -5.43
CA HIS A 82 12.44 -1.46 -6.83
C HIS A 82 11.29 -1.87 -7.75
N ILE A 83 10.91 -1.01 -8.70
CA ILE A 83 9.90 -1.35 -9.72
C ILE A 83 10.39 -2.56 -10.52
N ILE A 84 11.54 -2.46 -11.16
CA ILE A 84 12.24 -3.59 -11.74
C ILE A 84 13.15 -4.15 -10.64
N PRO A 85 12.92 -5.39 -10.19
CA PRO A 85 13.71 -6.00 -9.12
C PRO A 85 15.20 -6.10 -9.47
N LYS A 86 16.07 -6.04 -8.47
CA LYS A 86 17.53 -6.12 -8.62
C LYS A 86 17.99 -7.40 -9.35
N ASN A 87 17.36 -8.53 -9.05
CA ASN A 87 17.64 -9.82 -9.70
C ASN A 87 17.23 -9.85 -11.18
N HIS A 88 16.44 -8.88 -11.63
CA HIS A 88 16.08 -8.67 -13.04
C HIS A 88 16.82 -7.47 -13.66
N GLY A 89 17.91 -7.03 -13.05
CA GLY A 89 18.74 -5.94 -13.58
C GLY A 89 18.25 -4.53 -13.23
N GLY A 90 17.33 -4.41 -12.26
CA GLY A 90 16.83 -3.12 -11.80
C GLY A 90 17.93 -2.21 -11.26
N SER A 91 17.95 -0.94 -11.69
CA SER A 91 18.91 0.07 -11.25
C SER A 91 18.57 0.62 -9.87
N ASP A 92 19.55 1.27 -9.21
CA ASP A 92 19.36 2.06 -8.00
C ASP A 92 19.04 3.54 -8.32
N ASP A 93 18.60 3.82 -9.53
CA ASP A 93 18.11 5.14 -9.89
C ASP A 93 16.75 5.40 -9.26
N ILE A 94 16.50 6.64 -8.86
CA ILE A 94 15.23 7.04 -8.24
C ILE A 94 14.01 6.79 -9.13
N SER A 95 14.20 6.75 -10.45
CA SER A 95 13.15 6.42 -11.42
C SER A 95 12.66 4.97 -11.29
N ASN A 96 13.51 4.08 -10.77
CA ASN A 96 13.19 2.67 -10.54
C ASN A 96 12.68 2.40 -9.11
N PHE A 97 12.37 3.42 -8.32
CA PHE A 97 11.85 3.24 -6.97
C PHE A 97 10.38 3.62 -6.85
N GLN A 98 9.68 2.93 -5.97
CA GLN A 98 8.31 3.22 -5.56
C GLN A 98 8.13 3.04 -4.05
N ALA A 99 7.10 3.69 -3.47
CA ALA A 99 6.76 3.57 -2.06
C ALA A 99 5.69 2.50 -1.87
N LEU A 100 5.99 1.44 -1.16
CA LEU A 100 5.03 0.39 -0.82
C LEU A 100 4.96 0.21 0.70
N CYS A 101 3.79 -0.12 1.23
CA CYS A 101 3.74 -0.60 2.59
C CYS A 101 4.33 -2.02 2.67
N PHE A 102 4.77 -2.42 3.85
CA PHE A 102 5.43 -3.72 4.05
C PHE A 102 4.61 -4.91 3.53
N ARG A 103 3.26 -4.85 3.59
CA ARG A 103 2.37 -5.91 3.08
C ARG A 103 2.38 -5.98 1.56
N CYS A 104 2.26 -4.83 0.90
CA CYS A 104 2.29 -4.76 -0.57
C CYS A 104 3.67 -5.13 -1.10
N ASN A 105 4.74 -4.67 -0.45
CA ASN A 105 6.11 -5.01 -0.79
C ASN A 105 6.38 -6.52 -0.65
N ALA A 106 5.94 -7.14 0.45
CA ALA A 106 6.03 -8.58 0.63
C ALA A 106 5.20 -9.36 -0.39
N GLY A 107 4.03 -8.84 -0.80
CA GLY A 107 3.16 -9.45 -1.80
C GLY A 107 3.71 -9.36 -3.22
N LYS A 108 4.38 -8.26 -3.57
CA LYS A 108 4.98 -8.02 -4.89
C LYS A 108 6.05 -9.05 -5.25
N ARG A 109 6.87 -9.45 -4.29
CA ARG A 109 8.01 -10.37 -4.47
C ARG A 109 9.05 -9.88 -5.50
N ASP A 110 10.16 -10.63 -5.60
CA ASP A 110 11.29 -10.33 -6.50
C ASP A 110 11.02 -10.71 -7.97
N SER A 111 9.80 -11.05 -8.37
CA SER A 111 9.43 -11.47 -9.72
C SER A 111 8.48 -10.50 -10.43
N ASP A 112 7.94 -9.55 -9.70
CA ASP A 112 6.95 -8.60 -10.20
C ASP A 112 7.61 -7.24 -10.50
N SER A 113 7.42 -6.71 -11.70
CA SER A 113 7.93 -5.42 -12.16
C SER A 113 6.83 -4.36 -12.32
N THR A 114 5.69 -4.53 -11.65
CA THR A 114 4.58 -3.56 -11.72
C THR A 114 4.99 -2.19 -11.21
N ASP A 115 4.80 -1.18 -12.04
CA ASP A 115 4.95 0.23 -11.68
C ASP A 115 3.62 0.79 -11.16
N PHE A 116 3.46 0.82 -9.85
CA PHE A 116 2.25 1.34 -9.23
C PHE A 116 2.10 2.88 -9.36
N ARG A 117 3.16 3.61 -9.75
CA ARG A 117 3.10 5.05 -9.98
C ARG A 117 2.23 5.41 -11.20
N GLU A 118 2.17 4.52 -12.20
CA GLU A 118 1.30 4.70 -13.37
C GLU A 118 -0.18 4.65 -12.98
N VAL A 119 -0.51 3.83 -11.99
CA VAL A 119 -1.86 3.77 -11.42
C VAL A 119 -2.26 5.13 -10.83
N LEU A 120 -1.35 5.83 -10.13
CA LEU A 120 -1.62 7.17 -9.58
C LEU A 120 -1.97 8.20 -10.66
N LYS A 121 -1.36 8.12 -11.84
CA LYS A 121 -1.66 9.05 -12.95
C LYS A 121 -3.10 8.90 -13.43
N SER A 122 -3.65 7.69 -13.38
CA SER A 122 -5.02 7.44 -13.81
C SER A 122 -6.08 8.11 -12.94
N TYR A 123 -5.75 8.45 -11.68
CA TYR A 123 -6.73 9.06 -10.75
C TYR A 123 -7.18 10.48 -11.14
N GLY A 124 -6.44 11.13 -12.02
CA GLY A 124 -6.83 12.42 -12.61
C GLY A 124 -7.84 12.32 -13.76
N HIS A 125 -8.14 11.12 -14.25
CA HIS A 125 -9.02 10.95 -15.40
C HIS A 125 -10.45 11.44 -15.12
N ARG A 126 -10.95 12.31 -15.99
CA ARG A 126 -12.32 12.84 -16.00
C ARG A 126 -12.87 12.67 -17.40
N GLU A 127 -14.18 12.51 -17.51
CA GLU A 127 -14.87 12.44 -18.79
C GLU A 127 -15.74 13.69 -18.95
N GLU A 128 -15.58 14.38 -20.06
CA GLU A 128 -16.38 15.55 -20.41
C GLU A 128 -17.84 15.14 -20.66
N GLY A 129 -18.78 15.92 -20.12
CA GLY A 129 -20.21 15.60 -20.18
C GLY A 129 -20.67 14.51 -19.19
N CYS A 130 -19.79 13.96 -18.38
CA CYS A 130 -20.18 13.09 -17.30
C CYS A 130 -20.68 13.88 -16.09
N LEU A 131 -21.95 13.73 -15.73
CA LEU A 131 -22.58 14.39 -14.59
C LEU A 131 -21.78 14.26 -13.30
N PHE A 132 -21.32 13.05 -12.96
CA PHE A 132 -20.56 12.80 -11.74
C PHE A 132 -19.16 13.43 -11.75
N CYS A 133 -18.53 13.58 -12.91
CA CYS A 133 -17.27 14.30 -13.02
C CYS A 133 -17.45 15.81 -12.80
N GLU A 134 -18.56 16.37 -13.27
CA GLU A 134 -18.89 17.80 -13.12
C GLU A 134 -19.32 18.15 -11.69
N LEU A 135 -20.07 17.26 -11.02
CA LEU A 135 -20.57 17.47 -9.65
C LEU A 135 -19.46 17.58 -8.59
N GLN A 136 -18.25 17.13 -8.89
CA GLN A 136 -17.12 17.17 -7.95
C GLN A 136 -16.65 18.58 -7.60
N THR A 137 -17.08 19.60 -8.33
CA THR A 137 -16.77 21.02 -8.09
C THR A 137 -18.02 21.85 -7.81
N SER A 138 -19.18 21.19 -7.66
CA SER A 138 -20.45 21.86 -7.41
C SER A 138 -20.62 22.26 -5.93
N ASP A 139 -21.55 23.16 -5.68
CA ASP A 139 -22.01 23.58 -4.34
C ASP A 139 -22.68 22.47 -3.53
N ARG A 140 -22.98 21.34 -4.17
CA ARG A 140 -23.53 20.15 -3.54
C ARG A 140 -22.48 19.25 -2.86
N MET A 141 -21.20 19.58 -2.95
CA MET A 141 -20.12 18.84 -2.31
C MET A 141 -20.19 19.01 -0.78
N LEU A 142 -20.30 17.91 -0.07
CA LEU A 142 -20.37 17.86 1.40
C LEU A 142 -19.01 17.56 2.03
N LEU A 143 -18.31 16.52 1.52
CA LEU A 143 -17.02 16.07 2.00
C LEU A 143 -16.13 15.71 0.81
N ARG A 144 -14.83 15.80 1.00
CA ARG A 144 -13.85 15.41 -0.01
C ARG A 144 -12.57 14.86 0.62
N ASN A 145 -11.98 13.86 -0.01
CA ASN A 145 -10.59 13.49 0.18
C ASN A 145 -9.84 13.47 -1.16
N GLU A 146 -8.64 12.89 -1.20
CA GLU A 146 -7.80 12.92 -2.41
C GLU A 146 -8.41 12.18 -3.61
N LEU A 147 -9.17 11.11 -3.38
CA LEU A 147 -9.63 10.20 -4.43
C LEU A 147 -11.15 10.01 -4.49
N ALA A 148 -11.91 10.62 -3.58
CA ALA A 148 -13.36 10.52 -3.54
C ALA A 148 -14.00 11.81 -3.06
N VAL A 149 -15.28 12.01 -3.42
CA VAL A 149 -16.13 13.12 -2.94
C VAL A 149 -17.47 12.58 -2.47
N CYS A 150 -18.02 13.21 -1.44
CA CYS A 150 -19.40 13.02 -0.97
C CYS A 150 -20.22 14.22 -1.42
N ILE A 151 -21.32 13.99 -2.10
CA ILE A 151 -22.23 15.03 -2.60
C ILE A 151 -23.65 14.81 -2.07
N ALA A 152 -24.40 15.90 -1.88
CA ALA A 152 -25.85 15.81 -1.63
C ALA A 152 -26.55 15.30 -2.90
N ASP A 153 -27.46 14.35 -2.76
CA ASP A 153 -28.26 13.90 -3.89
C ASP A 153 -29.24 15.00 -4.35
N ALA A 154 -29.44 15.10 -5.66
CA ALA A 154 -30.44 16.01 -6.24
C ALA A 154 -31.86 15.51 -6.07
N TYR A 155 -32.01 14.19 -5.95
CA TYR A 155 -33.30 13.50 -5.85
C TYR A 155 -33.31 12.59 -4.62
N PRO A 156 -33.23 13.17 -3.41
CA PRO A 156 -33.05 12.37 -2.21
C PRO A 156 -34.28 11.52 -1.92
N VAL A 157 -34.08 10.22 -1.67
CA VAL A 157 -35.14 9.30 -1.23
C VAL A 157 -35.45 9.46 0.25
N THR A 158 -34.49 9.96 1.03
CA THR A 158 -34.64 10.28 2.45
C THR A 158 -33.93 11.60 2.74
N GLU A 159 -34.26 12.23 3.85
CA GLU A 159 -33.53 13.40 4.32
C GLU A 159 -32.04 13.08 4.46
N ALA A 160 -31.20 14.04 4.08
CA ALA A 160 -29.73 13.93 4.08
C ALA A 160 -29.13 12.83 3.17
N HIS A 161 -29.92 12.28 2.23
CA HIS A 161 -29.40 11.34 1.24
C HIS A 161 -28.18 11.92 0.51
N SER A 162 -27.11 11.16 0.46
CA SER A 162 -25.84 11.59 -0.13
C SER A 162 -25.18 10.45 -0.88
N LEU A 163 -24.38 10.81 -1.87
CA LEU A 163 -23.65 9.87 -2.72
C LEU A 163 -22.16 10.04 -2.47
N VAL A 164 -21.44 8.94 -2.33
CA VAL A 164 -19.96 8.94 -2.31
C VAL A 164 -19.47 8.38 -3.62
N ILE A 165 -18.78 9.19 -4.39
CA ILE A 165 -18.30 8.88 -5.73
C ILE A 165 -16.78 9.00 -5.81
N PRO A 166 -16.09 8.17 -6.61
CA PRO A 166 -14.67 8.32 -6.85
C PRO A 166 -14.38 9.59 -7.65
N CYS A 167 -13.19 10.15 -7.45
CA CYS A 167 -12.75 11.30 -8.25
C CYS A 167 -12.47 10.92 -9.71
N ARG A 168 -11.91 9.75 -9.97
CA ARG A 168 -11.66 9.24 -11.32
C ARG A 168 -12.97 8.82 -11.97
N HIS A 169 -13.13 9.13 -13.27
CA HIS A 169 -14.24 8.56 -14.04
C HIS A 169 -14.09 7.04 -14.16
N VAL A 170 -15.12 6.34 -13.74
CA VAL A 170 -15.28 4.88 -13.89
C VAL A 170 -16.73 4.56 -14.20
N ALA A 171 -16.94 3.65 -15.13
CA ALA A 171 -18.29 3.18 -15.47
C ALA A 171 -18.80 2.10 -14.49
N ASP A 172 -17.89 1.40 -13.81
CA ASP A 172 -18.19 0.30 -12.90
C ASP A 172 -17.35 0.44 -11.61
N GLY A 173 -18.02 0.34 -10.46
CA GLY A 173 -17.36 0.36 -9.16
C GLY A 173 -16.33 -0.75 -8.96
N MET A 174 -16.49 -1.90 -9.64
CA MET A 174 -15.50 -2.99 -9.60
C MET A 174 -14.18 -2.64 -10.30
N ALA A 175 -14.17 -1.59 -11.13
CA ALA A 175 -12.95 -1.05 -11.75
C ALA A 175 -12.16 -0.10 -10.83
N LEU A 176 -12.61 0.13 -9.59
CA LEU A 176 -11.88 0.93 -8.61
C LEU A 176 -10.61 0.23 -8.15
N HIS A 177 -9.53 1.00 -8.08
CA HIS A 177 -8.30 0.54 -7.46
C HIS A 177 -8.41 0.55 -5.93
N GLN A 178 -7.58 -0.23 -5.24
CA GLN A 178 -7.62 -0.31 -3.77
C GLN A 178 -7.51 1.05 -3.06
N PRO A 179 -6.67 2.02 -3.50
CA PRO A 179 -6.65 3.36 -2.92
C PRO A 179 -8.00 4.09 -3.02
N GLU A 180 -8.72 3.94 -4.13
CA GLU A 180 -10.04 4.55 -4.33
C GLU A 180 -11.08 3.90 -3.41
N TRP A 181 -11.09 2.57 -3.27
CA TRP A 181 -11.91 1.87 -2.30
C TRP A 181 -11.67 2.35 -0.87
N ASN A 182 -10.40 2.52 -0.49
CA ASN A 182 -10.04 3.04 0.83
C ASN A 182 -10.56 4.48 1.01
N ALA A 183 -10.46 5.32 -0.01
CA ALA A 183 -10.92 6.71 0.00
C ALA A 183 -12.45 6.81 0.13
N VAL A 184 -13.18 6.02 -0.67
CA VAL A 184 -14.66 5.92 -0.62
C VAL A 184 -15.10 5.45 0.76
N THR A 185 -14.53 4.36 1.26
CA THR A 185 -14.87 3.80 2.58
C THR A 185 -14.60 4.80 3.72
N SER A 186 -13.52 5.59 3.61
CA SER A 186 -13.20 6.63 4.59
C SER A 186 -14.27 7.72 4.62
N LEU A 187 -14.72 8.21 3.45
CA LEU A 187 -15.79 9.22 3.38
C LEU A 187 -17.14 8.68 3.84
N LEU A 188 -17.47 7.42 3.53
CA LEU A 188 -18.67 6.77 4.03
C LEU A 188 -18.71 6.75 5.56
N LYS A 189 -17.60 6.35 6.20
CA LYS A 189 -17.48 6.35 7.66
C LYS A 189 -17.60 7.75 8.27
N GLN A 190 -16.96 8.74 7.64
CA GLN A 190 -17.04 10.13 8.10
C GLN A 190 -18.46 10.66 7.95
N ARG A 191 -19.09 10.47 6.79
CA ARG A 191 -20.47 10.93 6.55
C ARG A 191 -21.46 10.27 7.50
N ARG A 192 -21.31 8.98 7.74
CA ARG A 192 -22.10 8.24 8.73
C ARG A 192 -21.97 8.89 10.11
N HIS A 193 -20.75 9.13 10.57
CA HIS A 193 -20.51 9.77 11.87
C HIS A 193 -21.15 11.15 11.95
N ASP A 194 -21.03 11.99 10.91
CA ASP A 194 -21.61 13.32 10.87
C ASP A 194 -23.14 13.28 10.98
N LEU A 195 -23.78 12.30 10.31
CA LEU A 195 -25.22 12.08 10.37
C LEU A 195 -25.67 11.59 11.74
N GLU A 196 -24.99 10.63 12.35
CA GLU A 196 -25.29 10.11 13.70
C GLU A 196 -25.14 11.20 14.77
N MET A 197 -24.18 12.12 14.59
CA MET A 197 -24.01 13.28 15.48
C MET A 197 -25.10 14.34 15.31
N ALA A 198 -25.65 14.47 14.11
CA ALA A 198 -26.75 15.41 13.84
C ALA A 198 -28.11 14.86 14.28
N ASP A 199 -28.34 13.57 14.16
CA ASP A 199 -29.56 12.87 14.53
C ASP A 199 -29.29 11.44 14.96
N ALA A 200 -29.37 11.20 16.28
CA ALA A 200 -29.12 9.88 16.87
C ALA A 200 -30.19 8.82 16.51
N SER A 201 -31.29 9.20 15.87
CA SER A 201 -32.33 8.26 15.41
C SER A 201 -31.97 7.56 14.09
N ILE A 202 -30.96 8.05 13.38
CA ILE A 202 -30.50 7.45 12.12
C ILE A 202 -29.84 6.11 12.41
N SER A 203 -30.41 5.03 11.89
CA SER A 203 -29.99 3.64 12.18
C SER A 203 -29.63 2.82 10.93
N GLY A 204 -29.74 3.38 9.71
CA GLY A 204 -29.50 2.69 8.45
C GLY A 204 -28.63 3.48 7.48
N PHE A 205 -27.76 2.78 6.73
CA PHE A 205 -26.86 3.34 5.70
C PHE A 205 -26.82 2.42 4.49
#